data_e2b3597c16373f35abbe15317d180b27
#
_entry.id   e2b3597c16373f35abbe15317d180b27
#
_cell.length_a   1.000
_cell.length_b   1.000
_cell.length_c   1.000
_cell.angle_alpha   90.00
_cell.angle_beta   90.00
_cell.angle_gamma   90.00
#
_symmetry.space_group_name_H-M   'P 1'
#
loop_
_entity.id
_entity.type
_entity.pdbx_description
1 polymer ?
#
loop_
_entity_poly.entity_id
_entity_poly.type
_entity_poly.pdbx_seq_one_letter_code
_entity_poly.pdbx_strand_id
1 'polypeptide(L)'
;LVALPDFAAGAMENVGCITFREVLLLVDPATSTQVEQELVAAVVAHELAHMWFGDLVTMRWWNGIWLNEAFATFMEVAATNAFKPEWEMWTSFGLDRTAAFDTDSLHATRTVEFPVNSPADADGMFDVLTYQKGGSLLRMLEQYLGEDRFRAGVSHYLKKHSYGNTETNDLWDAIEEVVESDGGD
;
A
#
# COMPACT_ATOMS: atom_id res chain seq x y z
N LEU A 1 -11.65 -2.48 -15.02
CA LEU A 1 -10.22 -2.69 -15.25
C LEU A 1 -9.93 -2.62 -16.74
N VAL A 2 -8.84 -1.98 -17.15
CA VAL A 2 -8.46 -1.79 -18.56
C VAL A 2 -6.99 -2.16 -18.74
N ALA A 3 -6.71 -3.12 -19.61
CA ALA A 3 -5.36 -3.47 -20.02
C ALA A 3 -4.89 -2.55 -21.15
N LEU A 4 -3.69 -1.99 -21.01
CA LEU A 4 -3.07 -1.09 -21.98
C LEU A 4 -1.77 -1.71 -22.52
N PRO A 5 -1.63 -1.85 -23.85
CA PRO A 5 -0.44 -2.46 -24.43
C PRO A 5 0.84 -1.64 -24.24
N ASP A 6 0.71 -0.32 -24.13
CA ASP A 6 1.84 0.60 -23.91
C ASP A 6 1.52 1.55 -22.76
N PHE A 7 1.91 1.17 -21.54
CA PHE A 7 1.67 1.93 -20.33
C PHE A 7 2.95 2.03 -19.50
N ALA A 8 3.40 3.25 -19.22
CA ALA A 8 4.68 3.49 -18.56
C ALA A 8 4.70 3.02 -17.10
N ALA A 9 3.59 3.23 -16.37
CA ALA A 9 3.43 2.71 -15.01
C ALA A 9 3.08 1.21 -15.02
N GLY A 10 3.06 0.58 -13.86
CA GLY A 10 2.54 -0.78 -13.70
C GLY A 10 1.03 -0.79 -13.84
N ALA A 11 0.38 0.01 -13.02
CA ALA A 11 -1.05 0.26 -13.03
C ALA A 11 -1.34 1.68 -12.51
N MET A 12 -2.62 2.09 -12.49
CA MET A 12 -3.08 3.38 -11.96
C MET A 12 -4.54 3.26 -11.51
N GLU A 13 -4.80 3.68 -10.31
CA GLU A 13 -6.04 3.52 -9.57
C GLU A 13 -7.18 4.47 -9.96
N ASN A 14 -7.17 5.06 -11.13
CA ASN A 14 -8.18 6.04 -11.54
C ASN A 14 -9.60 5.59 -11.18
N VAL A 15 -10.33 6.40 -10.43
CA VAL A 15 -11.70 6.11 -10.00
C VAL A 15 -12.59 5.79 -11.21
N GLY A 16 -13.17 4.59 -11.19
CA GLY A 16 -14.06 4.13 -12.28
C GLY A 16 -13.35 3.62 -13.53
N CYS A 17 -12.02 3.77 -13.65
CA CYS A 17 -11.26 3.32 -14.80
C CYS A 17 -9.82 2.93 -14.42
N ILE A 18 -9.65 1.89 -13.60
CA ILE A 18 -8.33 1.40 -13.21
C ILE A 18 -7.62 0.84 -14.43
N THR A 19 -6.43 1.36 -14.72
CA THR A 19 -5.64 1.00 -15.90
C THR A 19 -4.43 0.17 -15.50
N PHE A 20 -4.06 -0.79 -16.34
CA PHE A 20 -2.96 -1.72 -16.10
C PHE A 20 -2.11 -1.87 -17.36
N ARG A 21 -0.82 -2.07 -17.17
CA ARG A 21 0.00 -2.68 -18.21
C ARG A 21 -0.53 -4.09 -18.48
N GLU A 22 -0.65 -4.51 -19.73
CA GLU A 22 -1.26 -5.79 -20.11
C GLU A 22 -0.74 -6.98 -19.31
N VAL A 23 0.58 -7.07 -19.11
CA VAL A 23 1.23 -8.17 -18.38
C VAL A 23 0.88 -8.23 -16.90
N LEU A 24 0.29 -7.16 -16.35
CA LEU A 24 -0.14 -7.05 -14.95
C LEU A 24 -1.66 -7.21 -14.77
N LEU A 25 -2.37 -7.55 -15.84
CA LEU A 25 -3.82 -7.82 -15.78
C LEU A 25 -4.22 -9.08 -16.54
N LEU A 26 -3.61 -9.33 -17.69
CA LEU A 26 -4.00 -10.43 -18.57
C LEU A 26 -3.24 -11.70 -18.18
N VAL A 27 -3.97 -12.70 -17.75
CA VAL A 27 -3.44 -14.01 -17.36
C VAL A 27 -4.24 -15.12 -18.06
N ASP A 28 -3.54 -16.12 -18.58
CA ASP A 28 -4.15 -17.35 -19.08
C ASP A 28 -3.89 -18.48 -18.04
N PRO A 29 -4.92 -18.95 -17.33
CA PRO A 29 -4.75 -19.98 -16.31
C PRO A 29 -4.13 -21.29 -16.80
N ALA A 30 -4.17 -21.54 -18.12
CA ALA A 30 -3.63 -22.77 -18.72
C ALA A 30 -2.13 -22.68 -19.02
N THR A 31 -1.60 -21.50 -19.22
CA THR A 31 -0.22 -21.29 -19.70
C THR A 31 0.62 -20.39 -18.79
N SER A 32 -0.02 -19.51 -17.98
CA SER A 32 0.70 -18.63 -17.07
C SER A 32 1.32 -19.39 -15.90
N THR A 33 2.52 -19.00 -15.56
CA THR A 33 3.23 -19.50 -14.37
C THR A 33 2.56 -19.04 -13.08
N GLN A 34 2.85 -19.70 -11.96
CA GLN A 34 2.38 -19.27 -10.66
C GLN A 34 2.82 -17.82 -10.34
N VAL A 35 4.08 -17.48 -10.62
CA VAL A 35 4.63 -16.13 -10.38
C VAL A 35 3.86 -15.06 -11.16
N GLU A 36 3.48 -15.33 -12.40
CA GLU A 36 2.65 -14.39 -13.19
C GLU A 36 1.24 -14.25 -12.61
N GLN A 37 0.65 -15.34 -12.12
CA GLN A 37 -0.67 -15.31 -11.48
C GLN A 37 -0.63 -14.54 -10.14
N GLU A 38 0.42 -14.78 -9.33
CA GLU A 38 0.66 -14.04 -8.08
C GLU A 38 0.79 -12.54 -8.36
N LEU A 39 1.59 -12.16 -9.35
CA LEU A 39 1.82 -10.77 -9.72
C LEU A 39 0.53 -10.08 -10.18
N VAL A 40 -0.26 -10.72 -11.03
CA VAL A 40 -1.56 -10.17 -11.47
C VAL A 40 -2.51 -10.00 -10.28
N ALA A 41 -2.62 -11.00 -9.40
CA ALA A 41 -3.49 -10.93 -8.23
C ALA A 41 -3.04 -9.83 -7.26
N ALA A 42 -1.74 -9.71 -7.03
CA ALA A 42 -1.13 -8.71 -6.16
C ALA A 42 -1.41 -7.29 -6.70
N VAL A 43 -1.10 -7.01 -7.96
CA VAL A 43 -1.32 -5.67 -8.54
C VAL A 43 -2.81 -5.32 -8.60
N VAL A 44 -3.69 -6.27 -8.94
CA VAL A 44 -5.14 -6.02 -8.88
C VAL A 44 -5.61 -5.69 -7.46
N ALA A 45 -5.09 -6.39 -6.46
CA ALA A 45 -5.42 -6.11 -5.05
C ALA A 45 -4.87 -4.73 -4.60
N HIS A 46 -3.68 -4.35 -5.06
CA HIS A 46 -3.07 -3.04 -4.84
C HIS A 46 -3.97 -1.91 -5.36
N GLU A 47 -4.30 -1.96 -6.64
CA GLU A 47 -5.14 -0.93 -7.28
C GLU A 47 -6.56 -0.86 -6.68
N LEU A 48 -7.11 -1.99 -6.26
CA LEU A 48 -8.39 -2.01 -5.57
C LEU A 48 -8.31 -1.42 -4.15
N ALA A 49 -7.20 -1.60 -3.45
CA ALA A 49 -6.99 -0.99 -2.13
C ALA A 49 -6.97 0.54 -2.19
N HIS A 50 -6.48 1.11 -3.28
CA HIS A 50 -6.50 2.55 -3.51
C HIS A 50 -7.90 3.16 -3.54
N MET A 51 -8.96 2.38 -3.79
CA MET A 51 -10.34 2.86 -3.69
C MET A 51 -10.67 3.41 -2.29
N TRP A 52 -9.95 2.95 -1.27
CA TRP A 52 -10.02 3.46 0.11
C TRP A 52 -8.84 4.37 0.44
N PHE A 53 -7.62 3.94 0.11
CA PHE A 53 -6.36 4.61 0.43
C PHE A 53 -5.83 5.37 -0.79
N GLY A 54 -6.34 6.56 -1.00
CA GLY A 54 -6.06 7.41 -2.16
C GLY A 54 -7.32 8.06 -2.72
N ASP A 55 -8.37 7.28 -2.98
CA ASP A 55 -9.62 7.77 -3.57
C ASP A 55 -10.63 8.22 -2.51
N LEU A 56 -10.98 7.36 -1.54
CA LEU A 56 -11.92 7.72 -0.48
C LEU A 56 -11.30 8.70 0.53
N VAL A 57 -10.07 8.41 0.96
CA VAL A 57 -9.26 9.26 1.82
C VAL A 57 -7.95 9.52 1.10
N THR A 58 -7.67 10.78 0.81
CA THR A 58 -6.51 11.19 -0.01
C THR A 58 -5.50 11.92 0.87
N MET A 59 -4.21 11.70 0.66
CA MET A 59 -3.16 12.52 1.27
C MET A 59 -3.40 14.01 1.01
N ARG A 60 -3.06 14.89 1.95
CA ARG A 60 -3.21 16.34 1.80
C ARG A 60 -2.21 16.91 0.81
N TRP A 61 -1.01 16.35 0.75
CA TRP A 61 0.06 16.71 -0.15
C TRP A 61 0.95 15.51 -0.44
N TRP A 62 1.77 15.60 -1.47
CA TRP A 62 2.64 14.53 -1.95
C TRP A 62 3.66 14.00 -0.93
N ASN A 63 4.03 14.80 0.09
CA ASN A 63 4.87 14.32 1.19
C ASN A 63 4.24 13.13 1.95
N GLY A 64 2.93 13.03 1.94
CA GLY A 64 2.14 11.95 2.57
C GLY A 64 1.76 10.81 1.63
N ILE A 65 2.36 10.69 0.44
CA ILE A 65 2.01 9.64 -0.56
C ILE A 65 2.08 8.21 0.01
N TRP A 66 2.89 7.99 1.02
CA TRP A 66 2.97 6.71 1.70
C TRP A 66 1.63 6.27 2.35
N LEU A 67 0.76 7.21 2.72
CA LEU A 67 -0.59 6.91 3.22
C LEU A 67 -1.46 6.21 2.17
N ASN A 68 -1.19 6.41 0.90
CA ASN A 68 -1.83 5.71 -0.19
C ASN A 68 -1.05 4.43 -0.52
N GLU A 69 0.20 4.56 -0.91
CA GLU A 69 1.00 3.48 -1.50
C GLU A 69 1.40 2.38 -0.50
N ALA A 70 1.75 2.76 0.73
CA ALA A 70 2.10 1.76 1.74
C ALA A 70 0.87 0.95 2.19
N PHE A 71 -0.29 1.59 2.30
CA PHE A 71 -1.53 0.85 2.56
C PHE A 71 -1.92 -0.04 1.40
N ALA A 72 -1.80 0.43 0.16
CA ALA A 72 -2.06 -0.41 -1.01
C ALA A 72 -1.11 -1.61 -1.04
N THR A 73 0.19 -1.42 -0.77
CA THR A 73 1.17 -2.50 -0.65
C THR A 73 0.85 -3.47 0.49
N PHE A 74 0.47 -2.98 1.67
CA PHE A 74 0.06 -3.84 2.78
C PHE A 74 -1.18 -4.66 2.42
N MET A 75 -2.20 -4.04 1.84
CA MET A 75 -3.45 -4.69 1.46
C MET A 75 -3.28 -5.66 0.29
N GLU A 76 -2.41 -5.34 -0.67
CA GLU A 76 -1.98 -6.24 -1.73
C GLU A 76 -1.54 -7.58 -1.16
N VAL A 77 -0.59 -7.56 -0.22
CA VAL A 77 -0.05 -8.77 0.42
C VAL A 77 -1.11 -9.47 1.25
N ALA A 78 -1.84 -8.73 2.10
CA ALA A 78 -2.86 -9.29 2.98
C ALA A 78 -4.00 -9.95 2.20
N ALA A 79 -4.53 -9.28 1.17
CA ALA A 79 -5.65 -9.77 0.37
C ALA A 79 -5.23 -10.97 -0.50
N THR A 80 -4.06 -10.90 -1.15
CA THR A 80 -3.57 -12.00 -1.99
C THR A 80 -3.23 -13.24 -1.14
N ASN A 81 -2.63 -13.05 0.04
CA ASN A 81 -2.39 -14.13 0.98
C ASN A 81 -3.68 -14.78 1.50
N ALA A 82 -4.73 -13.99 1.72
CA ALA A 82 -6.04 -14.51 2.11
C ALA A 82 -6.76 -15.23 0.94
N PHE A 83 -6.59 -14.74 -0.28
CA PHE A 83 -7.15 -15.35 -1.50
C PHE A 83 -6.50 -16.70 -1.82
N LYS A 84 -5.17 -16.78 -1.70
CA LYS A 84 -4.36 -17.98 -2.00
C LYS A 84 -3.29 -18.15 -0.92
N PRO A 85 -3.64 -18.72 0.25
CA PRO A 85 -2.69 -18.88 1.37
C PRO A 85 -1.45 -19.71 1.00
N GLU A 86 -1.58 -20.65 0.05
CA GLU A 86 -0.49 -21.47 -0.45
C GLU A 86 0.59 -20.70 -1.21
N TRP A 87 0.34 -19.46 -1.58
CA TRP A 87 1.33 -18.57 -2.21
C TRP A 87 2.27 -17.90 -1.19
N GLU A 88 1.94 -17.98 0.10
CA GLU A 88 2.78 -17.46 1.19
C GLU A 88 3.25 -16.00 0.98
N MET A 89 2.36 -15.12 0.55
CA MET A 89 2.68 -13.74 0.14
C MET A 89 3.42 -12.94 1.21
N TRP A 90 3.19 -13.21 2.50
CA TRP A 90 3.95 -12.57 3.58
C TRP A 90 5.41 -13.02 3.62
N THR A 91 5.72 -14.25 3.19
CA THR A 91 7.10 -14.74 3.04
C THR A 91 7.79 -14.02 1.88
N SER A 92 7.11 -13.90 0.74
CA SER A 92 7.60 -13.14 -0.42
C SER A 92 7.85 -11.68 -0.08
N PHE A 93 6.91 -11.02 0.61
CA PHE A 93 7.08 -9.65 1.10
C PHE A 93 8.29 -9.50 2.04
N GLY A 94 8.57 -10.53 2.86
CA GLY A 94 9.77 -10.60 3.69
C GLY A 94 11.07 -10.51 2.89
N LEU A 95 11.08 -11.04 1.66
CA LEU A 95 12.21 -10.93 0.74
C LEU A 95 12.23 -9.55 0.04
N ASP A 96 11.10 -9.07 -0.43
CA ASP A 96 10.98 -7.80 -1.14
C ASP A 96 11.43 -6.61 -0.28
N ARG A 97 11.08 -6.61 1.00
CA ARG A 97 11.52 -5.56 1.95
C ARG A 97 13.03 -5.50 2.15
N THR A 98 13.81 -6.53 1.76
CA THR A 98 15.28 -6.47 1.81
C THR A 98 15.83 -5.36 0.92
N ALA A 99 15.20 -5.09 -0.21
CA ALA A 99 15.58 -3.96 -1.08
C ALA A 99 15.38 -2.62 -0.36
N ALA A 100 14.33 -2.51 0.46
CA ALA A 100 14.13 -1.33 1.29
C ALA A 100 15.18 -1.22 2.40
N PHE A 101 15.56 -2.31 3.05
CA PHE A 101 16.64 -2.30 4.05
C PHE A 101 17.99 -1.89 3.45
N ASP A 102 18.33 -2.39 2.27
CA ASP A 102 19.55 -2.02 1.57
C ASP A 102 19.59 -0.51 1.29
N THR A 103 18.49 0.04 0.78
CA THR A 103 18.36 1.47 0.52
C THR A 103 18.33 2.28 1.81
N ASP A 104 17.59 1.85 2.82
CA ASP A 104 17.40 2.55 4.11
C ASP A 104 18.65 2.53 4.99
N SER A 105 19.59 1.61 4.75
CA SER A 105 20.89 1.55 5.41
C SER A 105 21.86 2.66 4.96
N LEU A 106 21.58 3.34 3.86
CA LEU A 106 22.45 4.37 3.32
C LEU A 106 22.31 5.70 4.06
N HIS A 107 23.39 6.46 4.18
CA HIS A 107 23.33 7.83 4.73
C HIS A 107 22.39 8.78 3.96
N ALA A 108 22.13 8.50 2.68
CA ALA A 108 21.24 9.25 1.82
C ALA A 108 19.77 8.78 1.89
N THR A 109 19.43 7.93 2.85
CA THR A 109 18.04 7.48 3.03
C THR A 109 17.13 8.62 3.44
N ARG A 110 15.82 8.39 3.36
CA ARG A 110 14.77 9.30 3.80
C ARG A 110 13.73 8.61 4.66
N THR A 111 12.96 9.40 5.39
CA THR A 111 11.74 8.94 6.06
C THR A 111 10.64 8.62 5.03
N VAL A 112 9.61 7.86 5.42
CA VAL A 112 8.46 7.56 4.55
C VAL A 112 7.70 8.82 4.18
N GLU A 113 7.57 9.77 5.11
CA GLU A 113 7.11 11.13 4.85
C GLU A 113 8.32 12.03 4.61
N PHE A 114 8.37 12.67 3.46
CA PHE A 114 9.51 13.50 3.06
C PHE A 114 9.04 14.75 2.30
N PRO A 115 9.66 15.93 2.52
CA PRO A 115 9.24 17.16 1.87
C PRO A 115 9.24 17.07 0.35
N VAL A 116 8.13 17.46 -0.27
CA VAL A 116 7.95 17.53 -1.72
C VAL A 116 7.66 18.96 -2.13
N ASN A 117 8.59 19.58 -2.83
CA ASN A 117 8.55 20.98 -3.23
C ASN A 117 8.50 21.18 -4.75
N SER A 118 8.70 20.11 -5.53
CA SER A 118 8.70 20.13 -6.98
C SER A 118 8.08 18.84 -7.55
N PRO A 119 7.67 18.83 -8.84
CA PRO A 119 7.26 17.59 -9.51
C PRO A 119 8.32 16.49 -9.49
N ALA A 120 9.60 16.85 -9.60
CA ALA A 120 10.70 15.89 -9.55
C ALA A 120 10.83 15.24 -8.16
N ASP A 121 10.57 16.00 -7.07
CA ASP A 121 10.52 15.43 -5.72
C ASP A 121 9.36 14.45 -5.60
N ALA A 122 8.19 14.79 -6.17
CA ALA A 122 7.03 13.90 -6.17
C ALA A 122 7.32 12.59 -6.91
N ASP A 123 7.90 12.65 -8.11
CA ASP A 123 8.32 11.45 -8.85
C ASP A 123 9.30 10.60 -8.05
N GLY A 124 10.21 11.21 -7.30
CA GLY A 124 11.18 10.54 -6.45
C GLY A 124 10.60 9.85 -5.22
N MET A 125 9.32 10.12 -4.89
CA MET A 125 8.62 9.44 -3.79
C MET A 125 8.14 8.03 -4.16
N PHE A 126 8.02 7.68 -5.43
CA PHE A 126 7.59 6.36 -5.89
C PHE A 126 8.75 5.36 -5.90
N ASP A 127 9.20 4.96 -4.72
CA ASP A 127 10.36 4.07 -4.53
C ASP A 127 10.13 3.04 -3.40
N VAL A 128 11.10 2.16 -3.20
CA VAL A 128 11.05 1.10 -2.18
C VAL A 128 10.86 1.63 -0.75
N LEU A 129 11.19 2.88 -0.47
CA LEU A 129 10.99 3.48 0.86
C LEU A 129 9.52 3.83 1.07
N THR A 130 8.82 4.33 0.08
CA THR A 130 7.38 4.58 0.15
C THR A 130 6.60 3.27 0.21
N TYR A 131 6.88 2.31 -0.67
CA TYR A 131 6.15 1.05 -0.81
C TYR A 131 6.54 0.02 0.27
N GLN A 132 7.75 -0.55 0.19
CA GLN A 132 8.16 -1.67 1.04
C GLN A 132 8.48 -1.27 2.47
N LYS A 133 9.21 -0.16 2.69
CA LYS A 133 9.43 0.36 4.05
C LYS A 133 8.12 0.81 4.68
N GLY A 134 7.28 1.56 3.94
CA GLY A 134 5.96 1.98 4.42
C GLY A 134 5.05 0.80 4.74
N GLY A 135 4.93 -0.18 3.83
CA GLY A 135 4.18 -1.42 4.05
C GLY A 135 4.70 -2.23 5.25
N SER A 136 6.02 -2.24 5.46
CA SER A 136 6.64 -2.90 6.63
C SER A 136 6.29 -2.21 7.94
N LEU A 137 6.18 -0.87 7.96
CA LEU A 137 5.72 -0.13 9.14
C LEU A 137 4.27 -0.50 9.50
N LEU A 138 3.40 -0.57 8.51
CA LEU A 138 2.00 -0.98 8.73
C LEU A 138 1.91 -2.43 9.21
N ARG A 139 2.69 -3.34 8.64
CA ARG A 139 2.75 -4.74 9.10
C ARG A 139 3.29 -4.84 10.53
N MET A 140 4.32 -4.06 10.88
CA MET A 140 4.85 -4.01 12.24
C MET A 140 3.79 -3.52 13.23
N LEU A 141 3.05 -2.48 12.88
CA LEU A 141 1.97 -1.94 13.71
C LEU A 141 0.83 -2.95 13.87
N GLU A 142 0.42 -3.60 12.79
CA GLU A 142 -0.58 -4.68 12.84
C GLU A 142 -0.15 -5.81 13.79
N GLN A 143 1.12 -6.25 13.69
CA GLN A 143 1.64 -7.32 14.55
C GLN A 143 1.75 -6.88 16.03
N TYR A 144 2.01 -5.60 16.29
CA TYR A 144 2.07 -5.04 17.63
C TYR A 144 0.69 -4.90 18.29
N LEU A 145 -0.29 -4.37 17.57
CA LEU A 145 -1.65 -4.15 18.05
C LEU A 145 -2.52 -5.41 18.04
N GLY A 146 -2.20 -6.36 17.17
CA GLY A 146 -3.06 -7.45 16.76
C GLY A 146 -4.00 -7.05 15.61
N GLU A 147 -4.35 -8.03 14.77
CA GLU A 147 -5.13 -7.82 13.55
C GLU A 147 -6.46 -7.09 13.78
N ASP A 148 -7.19 -7.48 14.83
CA ASP A 148 -8.53 -6.92 15.09
C ASP A 148 -8.49 -5.44 15.45
N ARG A 149 -7.55 -5.03 16.33
CA ARG A 149 -7.38 -3.63 16.72
C ARG A 149 -6.86 -2.79 15.57
N PHE A 150 -5.86 -3.29 14.85
CA PHE A 150 -5.34 -2.60 13.67
C PHE A 150 -6.45 -2.38 12.63
N ARG A 151 -7.22 -3.42 12.32
CA ARG A 151 -8.36 -3.33 11.39
C ARG A 151 -9.42 -2.33 11.87
N ALA A 152 -9.74 -2.33 13.16
CA ALA A 152 -10.70 -1.40 13.74
C ALA A 152 -10.19 0.06 13.65
N GLY A 153 -8.91 0.31 13.96
CA GLY A 153 -8.28 1.62 13.85
C GLY A 153 -8.26 2.16 12.42
N VAL A 154 -7.85 1.31 11.46
CA VAL A 154 -7.85 1.67 10.04
C VAL A 154 -9.28 1.92 9.53
N SER A 155 -10.26 1.09 9.94
CA SER A 155 -11.67 1.31 9.60
C SER A 155 -12.20 2.62 10.18
N HIS A 156 -11.79 2.97 11.40
CA HIS A 156 -12.13 4.24 12.02
C HIS A 156 -11.53 5.42 11.27
N TYR A 157 -10.24 5.36 10.93
CA TYR A 157 -9.56 6.37 10.11
C TYR A 157 -10.30 6.63 8.79
N LEU A 158 -10.61 5.58 8.03
CA LEU A 158 -11.29 5.71 6.74
C LEU A 158 -12.70 6.32 6.88
N LYS A 159 -13.46 5.95 7.93
CA LYS A 159 -14.79 6.51 8.18
C LYS A 159 -14.73 7.96 8.61
N LYS A 160 -13.82 8.29 9.52
CA LYS A 160 -13.62 9.63 10.08
C LYS A 160 -13.24 10.64 9.02
N HIS A 161 -12.43 10.22 8.06
CA HIS A 161 -11.85 11.09 7.03
C HIS A 161 -12.42 10.86 5.63
N SER A 162 -13.54 10.12 5.50
CA SER A 162 -14.17 9.82 4.19
C SER A 162 -14.40 11.07 3.37
N TYR A 163 -13.99 11.02 2.10
CA TYR A 163 -14.06 12.14 1.14
C TYR A 163 -13.25 13.37 1.54
N GLY A 164 -12.25 13.18 2.38
CA GLY A 164 -11.35 14.22 2.88
C GLY A 164 -9.89 13.97 2.56
N ASN A 165 -9.05 14.90 3.05
CA ASN A 165 -7.61 14.84 2.91
C ASN A 165 -6.96 14.70 4.28
N THR A 166 -5.91 13.89 4.39
CA THR A 166 -5.25 13.56 5.65
C THR A 166 -3.74 13.76 5.59
N GLU A 167 -3.17 13.93 6.78
CA GLU A 167 -1.75 13.88 7.07
C GLU A 167 -1.43 12.64 7.93
N THR A 168 -0.18 12.34 8.11
CA THR A 168 0.28 11.16 8.87
C THR A 168 -0.28 11.10 10.30
N ASN A 169 -0.40 12.25 10.97
CA ASN A 169 -0.94 12.30 12.34
C ASN A 169 -2.43 11.92 12.39
N ASP A 170 -3.22 12.23 11.37
CA ASP A 170 -4.63 11.84 11.32
C ASP A 170 -4.82 10.31 11.36
N LEU A 171 -3.88 9.56 10.79
CA LEU A 171 -3.86 8.10 10.86
C LEU A 171 -3.53 7.62 12.29
N TRP A 172 -2.47 8.17 12.90
CA TRP A 172 -2.06 7.78 14.24
C TRP A 172 -3.13 8.09 15.27
N ASP A 173 -3.68 9.29 15.24
CA ASP A 173 -4.76 9.72 16.14
C ASP A 173 -5.98 8.80 16.02
N ALA A 174 -6.38 8.42 14.80
CA ALA A 174 -7.52 7.53 14.60
C ALA A 174 -7.29 6.10 15.12
N ILE A 175 -6.06 5.58 15.02
CA ILE A 175 -5.70 4.28 15.58
C ILE A 175 -5.65 4.36 17.11
N GLU A 176 -5.04 5.40 17.66
CA GLU A 176 -4.95 5.64 19.10
C GLU A 176 -6.33 5.74 19.75
N GLU A 177 -7.26 6.51 19.16
CA GLU A 177 -8.66 6.63 19.62
C GLU A 177 -9.34 5.26 19.79
N VAL A 178 -9.06 4.30 18.90
CA VAL A 178 -9.63 2.95 19.00
C VAL A 178 -8.95 2.14 20.09
N VAL A 179 -7.61 2.21 20.18
CA VAL A 179 -6.84 1.47 21.19
C VAL A 179 -7.21 1.92 22.61
N GLU A 180 -7.34 3.24 22.82
CA GLU A 180 -7.76 3.81 24.11
C GLU A 180 -9.19 3.39 24.50
N SER A 181 -10.11 3.36 23.50
CA SER A 181 -11.51 2.95 23.74
C SER A 181 -11.64 1.50 24.18
N ASP A 182 -10.71 0.64 23.77
CA ASP A 182 -10.65 -0.77 24.15
C ASP A 182 -9.96 -1.02 25.49
N GLY A 183 -9.52 0.04 26.20
CA GLY A 183 -8.82 -0.04 27.48
C GLY A 183 -7.38 -0.55 27.37
N GLY A 184 -6.76 -0.33 26.21
CA GLY A 184 -5.33 -0.55 26.00
C GLY A 184 -4.50 0.62 26.57
N ASP A 185 -3.42 0.29 27.30
CA ASP A 185 -2.38 1.24 27.66
C ASP A 185 -1.40 1.41 26.50
#